data_1d8e1511911cb3d1936b0d41a9fb275e
#
_entry.id   1d8e1511911cb3d1936b0d41a9fb275e
#
_cell.length_a   1.000
_cell.length_b   1.000
_cell.length_c   1.000
_cell.angle_alpha   90.00
_cell.angle_beta   90.00
_cell.angle_gamma   90.00
#
_symmetry.space_group_name_H-M   'P 1'
#
loop_
_entity.id
_entity.type
_entity.pdbx_description
1 polymer ?
#
loop_
_entity_poly.entity_id
_entity_poly.type
_entity_poly.pdbx_seq_one_letter_code
_entity_poly.pdbx_strand_id
1 'polypeptide(L)'
;MRKELEERPDVSLFTFLFSSLMMITENYFPKIESLKKEQELVSLKLRHKTTKKNLFALSDLEIGSVYLVSATKQNAIVLEQLKNQALFKKLEFAEEEKLENSLIEAKQLVEMTSINLQILQQLSGTYNNVLNNNLNDTMKLLTIISILLTIPNIVTGFFGMNITVPLTGLAHGWGIVLGIIVTVIVIASVVLSRFIKK
;
A
#
# COMPACT_ATOMS: atom_id res chain seq x y z
N MET A 1 37.81 -2.68 13.46
CA MET A 1 37.58 -2.51 14.91
C MET A 1 38.64 -3.19 15.78
N ARG A 2 38.80 -4.52 15.80
CA ARG A 2 39.84 -5.19 16.59
C ARG A 2 41.27 -4.78 16.15
N LYS A 3 41.51 -4.63 14.85
CA LYS A 3 42.76 -4.14 14.29
C LYS A 3 43.09 -2.68 14.61
N GLU A 4 42.08 -1.81 14.68
CA GLU A 4 42.28 -0.39 15.03
C GLU A 4 42.64 -0.18 16.51
N LEU A 5 42.18 -1.06 17.40
CA LEU A 5 42.54 -1.04 18.82
C LEU A 5 43.97 -1.56 19.05
N GLU A 6 44.44 -2.50 18.20
CA GLU A 6 45.79 -3.04 18.28
C GLU A 6 46.85 -2.06 17.69
N GLU A 7 46.46 -1.21 16.74
CA GLU A 7 47.34 -0.26 16.06
C GLU A 7 47.48 1.10 16.76
N ARG A 8 46.55 1.47 17.68
CA ARG A 8 46.58 2.75 18.41
C ARG A 8 46.20 2.56 19.89
N PRO A 9 47.18 2.28 20.77
CA PRO A 9 46.96 2.08 22.21
C PRO A 9 46.45 3.33 22.95
N ASP A 10 46.49 4.54 22.34
CA ASP A 10 46.13 5.83 22.95
C ASP A 10 44.71 6.27 22.58
N VAL A 11 43.86 5.39 22.06
CA VAL A 11 42.46 5.76 21.74
C VAL A 11 41.64 5.92 23.01
N SER A 12 41.12 7.11 23.24
CA SER A 12 40.22 7.39 24.36
C SER A 12 39.02 6.45 24.35
N LEU A 13 38.52 6.05 25.52
CA LEU A 13 37.32 5.24 25.71
C LEU A 13 36.12 5.86 25.01
N PHE A 14 35.99 7.19 25.02
CA PHE A 14 34.91 7.92 24.36
C PHE A 14 35.02 7.86 22.85
N THR A 15 36.21 8.02 22.28
CA THR A 15 36.44 7.86 20.85
C THR A 15 36.04 6.47 20.38
N PHE A 16 36.37 5.43 21.14
CA PHE A 16 35.99 4.06 20.84
C PHE A 16 34.44 3.88 20.89
N LEU A 17 33.82 4.40 21.96
CA LEU A 17 32.35 4.33 22.13
C LEU A 17 31.62 5.00 20.96
N PHE A 18 32.00 6.24 20.62
CA PHE A 18 31.32 6.99 19.56
C PHE A 18 31.59 6.39 18.17
N SER A 19 32.79 5.90 17.90
CA SER A 19 33.05 5.17 16.66
C SER A 19 32.25 3.89 16.56
N SER A 20 32.00 3.20 17.67
CA SER A 20 31.15 2.01 17.71
C SER A 20 29.68 2.35 17.45
N LEU A 21 29.15 3.43 18.05
CA LEU A 21 27.80 3.91 17.83
C LEU A 21 27.59 4.39 16.39
N MET A 22 28.56 5.09 15.83
CA MET A 22 28.56 5.50 14.42
C MET A 22 28.50 4.28 13.50
N MET A 23 29.35 3.28 13.72
CA MET A 23 29.34 2.04 12.94
C MET A 23 28.01 1.30 13.02
N ILE A 24 27.34 1.29 14.19
CA ILE A 24 26.01 0.72 14.33
C ILE A 24 25.00 1.51 13.47
N THR A 25 25.05 2.84 13.51
CA THR A 25 24.18 3.72 12.73
C THR A 25 24.40 3.50 11.23
N GLU A 26 25.64 3.47 10.76
CA GLU A 26 26.01 3.22 9.37
C GLU A 26 25.47 1.87 8.84
N ASN A 27 25.44 0.83 9.68
CA ASN A 27 24.93 -0.49 9.30
C ASN A 27 23.41 -0.51 8.98
N TYR A 28 22.64 0.53 9.30
CA TYR A 28 21.26 0.65 8.90
C TYR A 28 21.08 1.09 7.43
N PHE A 29 22.01 1.88 6.86
CA PHE A 29 21.89 2.38 5.49
C PHE A 29 21.73 1.28 4.43
N PRO A 30 22.57 0.22 4.41
CA PRO A 30 22.40 -0.87 3.46
C PRO A 30 21.07 -1.60 3.61
N LYS A 31 20.52 -1.68 4.84
CA LYS A 31 19.22 -2.30 5.10
C LYS A 31 18.07 -1.47 4.55
N ILE A 32 18.13 -0.14 4.69
CA ILE A 32 17.16 0.78 4.11
C ILE A 32 17.20 0.71 2.58
N GLU A 33 18.39 0.65 1.99
CA GLU A 33 18.55 0.53 0.55
C GLU A 33 17.98 -0.78 0.01
N SER A 34 18.22 -1.90 0.71
CA SER A 34 17.61 -3.19 0.39
C SER A 34 16.09 -3.14 0.45
N LEU A 35 15.54 -2.49 1.49
CA LEU A 35 14.12 -2.35 1.69
C LEU A 35 13.46 -1.48 0.59
N LYS A 36 14.15 -0.41 0.15
CA LYS A 36 13.70 0.41 -1.00
C LYS A 36 13.65 -0.40 -2.28
N LYS A 37 14.67 -1.21 -2.57
CA LYS A 37 14.69 -2.10 -3.74
C LYS A 37 13.54 -3.10 -3.71
N GLU A 38 13.26 -3.69 -2.55
CA GLU A 38 12.15 -4.63 -2.40
C GLU A 38 10.80 -3.94 -2.56
N GLN A 39 10.63 -2.73 -2.03
CA GLN A 39 9.46 -1.88 -2.23
C GLN A 39 9.20 -1.60 -3.72
N GLU A 40 10.23 -1.24 -4.48
CA GLU A 40 10.13 -1.02 -5.92
C GLU A 40 9.67 -2.28 -6.65
N LEU A 41 10.24 -3.44 -6.33
CA LEU A 41 9.86 -4.72 -6.91
C LEU A 41 8.40 -5.09 -6.61
N VAL A 42 7.95 -4.90 -5.36
CA VAL A 42 6.56 -5.16 -4.98
C VAL A 42 5.63 -4.18 -5.67
N SER A 43 5.99 -2.90 -5.77
CA SER A 43 5.23 -1.88 -6.49
C SER A 43 5.06 -2.23 -7.97
N LEU A 44 6.12 -2.65 -8.65
CA LEU A 44 6.08 -3.10 -10.04
C LEU A 44 5.15 -4.31 -10.22
N LYS A 45 5.25 -5.31 -9.34
CA LYS A 45 4.36 -6.48 -9.36
C LYS A 45 2.90 -6.10 -9.16
N LEU A 46 2.61 -5.18 -8.25
CA LEU A 46 1.26 -4.69 -7.98
C LEU A 46 0.69 -3.89 -9.16
N ARG A 47 1.49 -3.07 -9.83
CA ARG A 47 1.09 -2.35 -11.06
C ARG A 47 0.71 -3.31 -12.18
N HIS A 48 1.45 -4.41 -12.33
CA HIS A 48 1.16 -5.40 -13.36
C HIS A 48 -0.08 -6.23 -13.01
N LYS A 49 -0.18 -6.71 -11.76
CA LYS A 49 -1.32 -7.51 -11.28
C LYS A 49 -1.45 -7.42 -9.76
N THR A 50 -2.59 -6.89 -9.33
CA THR A 50 -2.94 -6.82 -7.90
C THR A 50 -3.42 -8.19 -7.43
N THR A 51 -2.54 -8.95 -6.79
CA THR A 51 -2.84 -10.26 -6.20
C THR A 51 -2.78 -10.20 -4.68
N LYS A 52 -3.50 -11.11 -3.99
CA LYS A 52 -3.40 -11.24 -2.53
C LYS A 52 -1.96 -11.40 -2.07
N LYS A 53 -1.15 -12.20 -2.79
CA LYS A 53 0.27 -12.42 -2.48
C LYS A 53 1.08 -11.11 -2.50
N ASN A 54 0.88 -10.27 -3.52
CA ASN A 54 1.61 -9.01 -3.65
C ASN A 54 1.15 -7.98 -2.60
N LEU A 55 -0.13 -8.02 -2.20
CA LEU A 55 -0.65 -7.17 -1.13
C LEU A 55 -0.09 -7.59 0.24
N PHE A 56 0.02 -8.88 0.52
CA PHE A 56 0.68 -9.35 1.74
C PHE A 56 2.15 -8.95 1.76
N ALA A 57 2.88 -9.08 0.65
CA ALA A 57 4.26 -8.64 0.56
C ALA A 57 4.41 -7.12 0.85
N LEU A 58 3.46 -6.30 0.37
CA LEU A 58 3.43 -4.86 0.70
C LEU A 58 3.19 -4.63 2.19
N SER A 59 2.25 -5.37 2.79
CA SER A 59 1.96 -5.29 4.23
C SER A 59 3.17 -5.71 5.08
N ASP A 60 3.87 -6.77 4.70
CA ASP A 60 5.07 -7.23 5.40
C ASP A 60 6.19 -6.19 5.37
N LEU A 61 6.37 -5.52 4.21
CA LEU A 61 7.31 -4.39 4.08
C LEU A 61 6.91 -3.20 4.95
N GLU A 62 5.62 -2.88 5.04
CA GLU A 62 5.11 -1.80 5.89
C GLU A 62 5.38 -2.10 7.36
N ILE A 63 5.08 -3.32 7.82
CA ILE A 63 5.35 -3.77 9.19
C ILE A 63 6.85 -3.72 9.49
N GLY A 64 7.68 -4.24 8.60
CA GLY A 64 9.14 -4.19 8.74
C GLY A 64 9.67 -2.76 8.84
N SER A 65 9.11 -1.84 8.06
CA SER A 65 9.46 -0.41 8.07
C SER A 65 9.07 0.27 9.39
N VAL A 66 7.94 -0.10 10.00
CA VAL A 66 7.53 0.41 11.33
C VAL A 66 8.57 0.04 12.38
N TYR A 67 9.04 -1.22 12.39
CA TYR A 67 10.10 -1.63 13.31
C TYR A 67 11.40 -0.89 13.06
N LEU A 68 11.76 -0.67 11.79
CA LEU A 68 12.97 0.04 11.43
C LEU A 68 12.92 1.50 11.88
N VAL A 69 11.80 2.20 11.66
CA VAL A 69 11.58 3.57 12.16
C VAL A 69 11.68 3.63 13.68
N SER A 70 11.09 2.66 14.38
CA SER A 70 11.17 2.59 15.84
C SER A 70 12.62 2.42 16.31
N ALA A 71 13.37 1.51 15.70
CA ALA A 71 14.75 1.24 16.06
C ALA A 71 15.66 2.45 15.80
N THR A 72 15.51 3.11 14.64
CA THR A 72 16.32 4.30 14.31
C THR A 72 16.00 5.49 15.21
N LYS A 73 14.72 5.70 15.55
CA LYS A 73 14.31 6.72 16.53
C LYS A 73 14.90 6.48 17.90
N GLN A 74 14.86 5.23 18.40
CA GLN A 74 15.44 4.89 19.69
C GLN A 74 16.97 5.11 19.69
N ASN A 75 17.65 4.75 18.60
CA ASN A 75 19.09 5.00 18.46
C ASN A 75 19.41 6.50 18.52
N ALA A 76 18.67 7.34 17.79
CA ALA A 76 18.85 8.79 17.82
C ALA A 76 18.58 9.38 19.21
N ILE A 77 17.54 8.91 19.93
CA ILE A 77 17.23 9.34 21.30
C ILE A 77 18.38 8.98 22.26
N VAL A 78 18.95 7.78 22.16
CA VAL A 78 20.09 7.36 23.01
C VAL A 78 21.29 8.28 22.78
N LEU A 79 21.64 8.59 21.53
CA LEU A 79 22.73 9.51 21.21
C LEU A 79 22.48 10.93 21.74
N GLU A 80 21.24 11.41 21.64
CA GLU A 80 20.87 12.73 22.16
C GLU A 80 20.90 12.78 23.70
N GLN A 81 20.47 11.72 24.37
CA GLN A 81 20.59 11.59 25.82
C GLN A 81 22.03 11.54 26.28
N LEU A 82 22.89 10.81 25.56
CA LEU A 82 24.32 10.80 25.84
C LEU A 82 24.94 12.19 25.75
N LYS A 83 24.64 12.94 24.69
CA LYS A 83 25.11 14.34 24.51
C LYS A 83 24.76 15.24 25.69
N ASN A 84 23.58 15.04 26.31
CA ASN A 84 23.08 15.88 27.39
C ASN A 84 23.60 15.49 28.78
N GLN A 85 24.31 14.37 28.95
CA GLN A 85 24.80 13.95 30.27
C GLN A 85 26.05 14.77 30.69
N ALA A 86 26.16 15.03 31.97
CA ALA A 86 27.25 15.83 32.55
C ALA A 86 28.64 15.24 32.29
N LEU A 87 28.75 13.92 32.17
CA LEU A 87 29.99 13.21 31.87
C LEU A 87 30.56 13.60 30.50
N PHE A 88 29.69 13.86 29.51
CA PHE A 88 30.06 14.19 28.14
C PHE A 88 30.26 15.72 27.90
N LYS A 89 30.05 16.55 28.91
CA LYS A 89 30.33 18.00 28.84
C LYS A 89 31.81 18.35 28.89
N LYS A 90 32.69 17.37 29.16
CA LYS A 90 34.14 17.55 29.27
C LYS A 90 34.91 16.74 28.19
N LEU A 91 34.26 16.47 27.08
CA LEU A 91 34.88 15.79 25.94
C LEU A 91 35.98 16.66 25.32
N GLU A 92 37.00 16.03 24.76
CA GLU A 92 37.91 16.69 23.84
C GLU A 92 37.19 17.06 22.54
N PHE A 93 37.67 18.07 21.82
CA PHE A 93 37.05 18.57 20.59
C PHE A 93 36.79 17.45 19.56
N ALA A 94 37.77 16.55 19.37
CA ALA A 94 37.64 15.43 18.42
C ALA A 94 36.58 14.38 18.85
N GLU A 95 36.34 14.22 20.15
CA GLU A 95 35.35 13.32 20.70
C GLU A 95 33.94 13.92 20.58
N GLU A 96 33.79 15.23 20.85
CA GLU A 96 32.55 15.97 20.68
C GLU A 96 32.12 15.95 19.21
N GLU A 97 33.04 16.21 18.28
CA GLU A 97 32.81 16.14 16.84
C GLU A 97 32.29 14.74 16.41
N LYS A 98 32.88 13.66 16.92
CA LYS A 98 32.43 12.30 16.61
C LYS A 98 31.01 12.02 17.13
N LEU A 99 30.70 12.47 18.34
CA LEU A 99 29.37 12.32 18.90
C LEU A 99 28.33 13.12 18.10
N GLU A 100 28.67 14.36 17.71
CA GLU A 100 27.82 15.22 16.91
C GLU A 100 27.54 14.61 15.52
N ASN A 101 28.58 14.12 14.85
CA ASN A 101 28.44 13.45 13.55
C ASN A 101 27.58 12.20 13.66
N SER A 102 27.77 11.37 14.70
CA SER A 102 26.93 10.20 14.94
C SER A 102 25.47 10.57 15.17
N LEU A 103 25.20 11.67 15.86
CA LEU A 103 23.84 12.16 16.11
C LEU A 103 23.19 12.70 14.81
N ILE A 104 23.96 13.43 13.98
CA ILE A 104 23.48 13.93 12.69
C ILE A 104 23.10 12.76 11.78
N GLU A 105 23.96 11.75 11.67
CA GLU A 105 23.67 10.56 10.86
C GLU A 105 22.46 9.77 11.39
N ALA A 106 22.35 9.62 12.72
CA ALA A 106 21.20 8.95 13.31
C ALA A 106 19.89 9.71 13.03
N LYS A 107 19.88 11.05 13.08
CA LYS A 107 18.72 11.88 12.72
C LYS A 107 18.37 11.77 11.24
N GLN A 108 19.38 11.78 10.37
CA GLN A 108 19.19 11.55 8.93
C GLN A 108 18.57 10.17 8.66
N LEU A 109 19.01 9.15 9.37
CA LEU A 109 18.49 7.80 9.27
C LEU A 109 17.01 7.73 9.69
N VAL A 110 16.63 8.41 10.77
CA VAL A 110 15.23 8.53 11.21
C VAL A 110 14.37 9.15 10.12
N GLU A 111 14.85 10.22 9.49
CA GLU A 111 14.13 10.89 8.41
C GLU A 111 13.96 9.96 7.20
N MET A 112 15.03 9.32 6.76
CA MET A 112 14.99 8.38 5.63
C MET A 112 14.03 7.21 5.87
N THR A 113 14.03 6.62 7.06
CA THR A 113 13.13 5.51 7.41
C THR A 113 11.69 5.98 7.52
N SER A 114 11.45 7.17 8.06
CA SER A 114 10.11 7.77 8.17
C SER A 114 9.51 8.07 6.80
N ILE A 115 10.28 8.66 5.89
CA ILE A 115 9.85 8.91 4.50
C ILE A 115 9.54 7.57 3.79
N ASN A 116 10.39 6.57 3.96
CA ASN A 116 10.15 5.25 3.36
C ASN A 116 8.85 4.62 3.84
N LEU A 117 8.56 4.70 5.14
CA LEU A 117 7.29 4.22 5.70
C LEU A 117 6.09 5.00 5.15
N GLN A 118 6.18 6.34 5.02
CA GLN A 118 5.12 7.15 4.44
C GLN A 118 4.81 6.75 2.99
N ILE A 119 5.85 6.50 2.19
CA ILE A 119 5.68 6.04 0.80
C ILE A 119 4.97 4.68 0.77
N LEU A 120 5.34 3.73 1.65
CA LEU A 120 4.67 2.43 1.75
C LEU A 120 3.20 2.57 2.13
N GLN A 121 2.87 3.43 3.10
CA GLN A 121 1.49 3.71 3.51
C GLN A 121 0.68 4.34 2.38
N GLN A 122 1.25 5.29 1.65
CA GLN A 122 0.61 5.89 0.48
C GLN A 122 0.36 4.86 -0.62
N LEU A 123 1.32 3.96 -0.85
CA LEU A 123 1.20 2.88 -1.82
C LEU A 123 0.08 1.91 -1.42
N SER A 124 0.05 1.50 -0.15
CA SER A 124 -1.01 0.65 0.43
C SER A 124 -2.40 1.29 0.26
N GLY A 125 -2.54 2.57 0.59
CA GLY A 125 -3.78 3.33 0.38
C GLY A 125 -4.21 3.37 -1.08
N THR A 126 -3.27 3.59 -2.00
CA THR A 126 -3.55 3.62 -3.44
C THR A 126 -4.08 2.27 -3.93
N TYR A 127 -3.45 1.15 -3.54
CA TYR A 127 -3.91 -0.17 -3.96
C TYR A 127 -5.24 -0.58 -3.33
N ASN A 128 -5.53 -0.16 -2.09
CA ASN A 128 -6.84 -0.33 -1.49
C ASN A 128 -7.93 0.42 -2.29
N ASN A 129 -7.65 1.63 -2.74
CA ASN A 129 -8.56 2.39 -3.60
C ASN A 129 -8.78 1.71 -4.96
N VAL A 130 -7.72 1.19 -5.58
CA VAL A 130 -7.83 0.42 -6.84
C VAL A 130 -8.69 -0.83 -6.66
N LEU A 131 -8.52 -1.57 -5.55
CA LEU A 131 -9.35 -2.74 -5.25
C LEU A 131 -10.81 -2.37 -5.05
N ASN A 132 -11.10 -1.29 -4.32
CA ASN A 132 -12.46 -0.80 -4.12
C ASN A 132 -13.11 -0.36 -5.44
N ASN A 133 -12.37 0.32 -6.31
CA ASN A 133 -12.87 0.70 -7.63
C ASN A 133 -13.17 -0.53 -8.49
N ASN A 134 -12.27 -1.54 -8.52
CA ASN A 134 -12.50 -2.79 -9.24
C ASN A 134 -13.73 -3.54 -8.70
N LEU A 135 -13.93 -3.53 -7.38
CA LEU A 135 -15.12 -4.11 -6.76
C LEU A 135 -16.39 -3.37 -7.20
N ASN A 136 -16.38 -2.04 -7.16
CA ASN A 136 -17.50 -1.22 -7.62
C ASN A 136 -17.83 -1.47 -9.09
N ASP A 137 -16.83 -1.59 -9.95
CA ASP A 137 -17.05 -1.87 -11.38
C ASP A 137 -17.62 -3.28 -11.59
N THR A 138 -17.16 -4.27 -10.81
CA THR A 138 -17.73 -5.61 -10.81
C THR A 138 -19.19 -5.60 -10.34
N MET A 139 -19.49 -4.85 -9.27
CA MET A 139 -20.87 -4.69 -8.76
C MET A 139 -21.78 -4.00 -9.79
N LYS A 140 -21.30 -2.95 -10.47
CA LYS A 140 -22.05 -2.30 -11.57
C LYS A 140 -22.35 -3.30 -12.68
N LEU A 141 -21.35 -4.08 -13.12
CA LEU A 141 -21.54 -5.08 -14.17
C LEU A 141 -22.58 -6.13 -13.74
N LEU A 142 -22.49 -6.64 -12.51
CA LEU A 142 -23.45 -7.62 -11.99
C LEU A 142 -24.87 -7.04 -11.94
N THR A 143 -25.02 -5.78 -11.52
CA THR A 143 -26.31 -5.08 -11.47
C THR A 143 -26.91 -4.95 -12.88
N ILE A 144 -26.09 -4.57 -13.87
CA ILE A 144 -26.55 -4.46 -15.26
C ILE A 144 -27.05 -5.80 -15.78
N ILE A 145 -26.27 -6.87 -15.60
CA ILE A 145 -26.63 -8.22 -16.03
C ILE A 145 -27.93 -8.65 -15.34
N SER A 146 -28.08 -8.39 -14.04
CA SER A 146 -29.26 -8.74 -13.27
C SER A 146 -30.51 -8.02 -13.80
N ILE A 147 -30.43 -6.72 -14.09
CA ILE A 147 -31.53 -5.95 -14.66
C ILE A 147 -31.92 -6.49 -16.04
N LEU A 148 -30.93 -6.73 -16.91
CA LEU A 148 -31.18 -7.24 -18.26
C LEU A 148 -31.81 -8.65 -18.25
N LEU A 149 -31.48 -9.50 -17.28
CA LEU A 149 -32.10 -10.82 -17.13
C LEU A 149 -33.49 -10.76 -16.49
N THR A 150 -33.74 -9.77 -15.62
CA THR A 150 -35.01 -9.60 -14.95
C THR A 150 -36.14 -9.21 -15.92
N ILE A 151 -35.83 -8.37 -16.94
CA ILE A 151 -36.79 -7.90 -17.94
C ILE A 151 -37.48 -9.09 -18.68
N PRO A 152 -36.74 -10.00 -19.34
CA PRO A 152 -37.34 -11.17 -19.94
C PRO A 152 -38.18 -12.00 -18.95
N ASN A 153 -37.66 -12.21 -17.75
CA ASN A 153 -38.31 -13.02 -16.73
C ASN A 153 -39.67 -12.44 -16.32
N ILE A 154 -39.81 -11.12 -16.17
CA ILE A 154 -41.06 -10.46 -15.86
C ILE A 154 -42.04 -10.65 -17.01
N VAL A 155 -41.62 -10.43 -18.25
CA VAL A 155 -42.50 -10.55 -19.43
C VAL A 155 -42.93 -12.00 -19.63
N THR A 156 -42.00 -12.95 -19.61
CA THR A 156 -42.31 -14.39 -19.78
C THR A 156 -43.14 -14.91 -18.61
N GLY A 157 -42.91 -14.46 -17.39
CA GLY A 157 -43.71 -14.79 -16.22
C GLY A 157 -45.15 -14.29 -16.36
N PHE A 158 -45.34 -13.06 -16.83
CA PHE A 158 -46.67 -12.50 -17.08
C PHE A 158 -47.44 -13.29 -18.14
N PHE A 159 -46.83 -13.60 -19.28
CA PHE A 159 -47.46 -14.34 -20.34
C PHE A 159 -47.56 -15.86 -20.05
N GLY A 160 -46.81 -16.39 -19.09
CA GLY A 160 -46.88 -17.77 -18.61
C GLY A 160 -47.98 -18.04 -17.58
N MET A 161 -48.75 -17.04 -17.17
CA MET A 161 -49.84 -17.22 -16.23
C MET A 161 -51.02 -17.99 -16.86
N ASN A 162 -51.66 -18.89 -16.07
CA ASN A 162 -52.85 -19.67 -16.50
C ASN A 162 -54.13 -18.84 -16.48
N ILE A 163 -54.07 -17.59 -16.96
CA ILE A 163 -55.24 -16.69 -17.14
C ILE A 163 -55.28 -16.21 -18.58
N THR A 164 -56.42 -15.75 -19.02
CA THR A 164 -56.57 -15.16 -20.35
C THR A 164 -55.82 -13.83 -20.42
N VAL A 165 -54.61 -13.87 -20.99
CA VAL A 165 -53.81 -12.65 -21.24
C VAL A 165 -54.03 -12.14 -22.67
N PRO A 166 -53.85 -10.82 -22.91
CA PRO A 166 -53.90 -10.27 -24.27
C PRO A 166 -52.92 -11.00 -25.19
N LEU A 167 -53.27 -11.20 -26.46
CA LEU A 167 -52.46 -11.80 -27.50
C LEU A 167 -52.40 -13.36 -27.52
N THR A 168 -52.95 -14.08 -26.55
CA THR A 168 -52.96 -15.55 -26.54
C THR A 168 -53.81 -16.17 -27.62
N GLY A 169 -54.77 -15.44 -28.21
CA GLY A 169 -55.60 -15.90 -29.35
C GLY A 169 -55.04 -15.64 -30.74
N LEU A 170 -53.90 -14.97 -30.85
CA LEU A 170 -53.28 -14.60 -32.14
C LEU A 170 -52.25 -15.64 -32.61
N ALA A 171 -52.36 -16.08 -33.87
CA ALA A 171 -51.42 -17.06 -34.45
C ALA A 171 -49.93 -16.66 -34.35
N HIS A 172 -49.63 -15.36 -34.28
CA HIS A 172 -48.29 -14.79 -34.15
C HIS A 172 -48.06 -14.06 -32.81
N GLY A 173 -48.87 -14.30 -31.80
CA GLY A 173 -48.79 -13.64 -30.48
C GLY A 173 -47.43 -13.77 -29.80
N TRP A 174 -46.78 -14.92 -29.96
CA TRP A 174 -45.43 -15.14 -29.42
C TRP A 174 -44.36 -14.21 -30.04
N GLY A 175 -44.46 -13.88 -31.33
CA GLY A 175 -43.55 -12.95 -32.01
C GLY A 175 -43.68 -11.51 -31.50
N ILE A 176 -44.91 -11.10 -31.15
CA ILE A 176 -45.18 -9.77 -30.57
C ILE A 176 -44.54 -9.70 -29.16
N VAL A 177 -44.71 -10.75 -28.36
CA VAL A 177 -44.08 -10.81 -27.02
C VAL A 177 -42.56 -10.74 -27.10
N LEU A 178 -41.92 -11.47 -28.03
CA LEU A 178 -40.49 -11.38 -28.26
C LEU A 178 -40.07 -9.96 -28.70
N GLY A 179 -40.85 -9.32 -29.58
CA GLY A 179 -40.60 -7.93 -30.00
C GLY A 179 -40.65 -6.94 -28.81
N ILE A 180 -41.57 -7.11 -27.91
CA ILE A 180 -41.67 -6.32 -26.66
C ILE A 180 -40.43 -6.53 -25.80
N ILE A 181 -40.04 -7.78 -25.54
CA ILE A 181 -38.82 -8.09 -24.75
C ILE A 181 -37.59 -7.41 -25.31
N VAL A 182 -37.33 -7.58 -26.63
CA VAL A 182 -36.19 -6.98 -27.31
C VAL A 182 -36.22 -5.45 -27.20
N THR A 183 -37.37 -4.83 -27.45
CA THR A 183 -37.53 -3.37 -27.36
C THR A 183 -37.21 -2.85 -25.94
N VAL A 184 -37.73 -3.51 -24.91
CA VAL A 184 -37.51 -3.10 -23.52
C VAL A 184 -36.05 -3.30 -23.12
N ILE A 185 -35.40 -4.41 -23.55
CA ILE A 185 -33.98 -4.63 -23.31
C ILE A 185 -33.13 -3.54 -23.98
N VAL A 186 -33.42 -3.17 -25.23
CA VAL A 186 -32.69 -2.11 -25.93
C VAL A 186 -32.84 -0.77 -25.21
N ILE A 187 -34.05 -0.41 -24.82
CA ILE A 187 -34.31 0.84 -24.07
C ILE A 187 -33.53 0.80 -22.73
N ALA A 188 -33.64 -0.28 -21.97
CA ALA A 188 -32.91 -0.44 -20.71
C ALA A 188 -31.41 -0.35 -20.89
N SER A 189 -30.83 -0.99 -21.92
CA SER A 189 -29.41 -0.94 -22.23
C SER A 189 -28.93 0.47 -22.57
N VAL A 190 -29.73 1.23 -23.35
CA VAL A 190 -29.39 2.64 -23.68
C VAL A 190 -29.45 3.52 -22.44
N VAL A 191 -30.47 3.36 -21.60
CA VAL A 191 -30.59 4.12 -20.34
C VAL A 191 -29.43 3.79 -19.40
N LEU A 192 -29.14 2.51 -19.17
CA LEU A 192 -28.05 2.08 -18.31
C LEU A 192 -26.70 2.57 -18.81
N SER A 193 -26.45 2.51 -20.13
CA SER A 193 -25.19 2.98 -20.72
C SER A 193 -24.95 4.48 -20.50
N ARG A 194 -26.00 5.30 -20.43
CA ARG A 194 -25.90 6.73 -20.11
C ARG A 194 -25.60 7.00 -18.64
N PHE A 195 -26.08 6.15 -17.74
CA PHE A 195 -25.80 6.26 -16.29
C PHE A 195 -24.37 5.81 -15.94
N ILE A 196 -23.82 4.84 -16.67
CA ILE A 196 -22.47 4.30 -16.43
C ILE A 196 -21.38 5.24 -16.94
N LYS A 197 -21.65 6.01 -18.02
CA LYS A 197 -20.70 6.98 -18.60
C LYS A 197 -20.61 8.30 -17.83
N LYS A 198 -21.44 8.50 -16.81
CA LYS A 198 -21.35 9.60 -15.84
C LYS A 198 -20.63 9.15 -14.57
#